data_4fb931fb1fdefea2e62c84f424004e85
#
_entry.id   4fb931fb1fdefea2e62c84f424004e85
#
_cell.length_a   1.000
_cell.length_b   1.000
_cell.length_c   1.000
_cell.angle_alpha   90.00
_cell.angle_beta   90.00
_cell.angle_gamma   90.00
#
_symmetry.space_group_name_H-M   'P 1'
#
loop_
_entity.id
_entity.type
_entity.pdbx_description
1 polymer ?
#
loop_
_entity_poly.entity_id
_entity_poly.type
_entity_poly.pdbx_seq_one_letter_code
_entity_poly.pdbx_strand_id
1 'polypeptide(L)'
;MTWTIAKSLRLGALGLFAAALLGGPALADGMPKRGAVKKTETTPEPRACTLSANVALATEYIFRGFSQTAEGPAIQGGFDATCGRFYAGVWASSLDWGVVERRGVDDTWAYMELDVYAGFKGKHGHVAWDVGVIYYAYPNSTRNDFGTFDERFRNEYVEVKAGLSGEVWKDGTLGVTVFFSPDYQYETGDVWTLEVGFAQALPKHWGLTPTLSALVGQQWGNDGAYAARVAGGEDSYTYWNAGVTLGFLEKWSIDLRYWDTSLDRDFCSGPTFQCDERFVATLKFTY
;
A
#
# COMPACT_ATOMS: atom_id res chain seq x y z
N MET A 1 3.45 -15.82 54.48
CA MET A 1 2.75 -14.89 53.57
C MET A 1 3.51 -14.89 52.23
N THR A 2 3.07 -15.72 51.31
CA THR A 2 3.70 -15.93 50.03
C THR A 2 2.88 -15.19 48.96
N TRP A 3 3.49 -14.19 48.32
CA TRP A 3 2.87 -13.48 47.21
C TRP A 3 3.25 -14.16 45.88
N THR A 4 2.25 -14.77 45.26
CA THR A 4 2.36 -15.36 43.94
C THR A 4 2.16 -14.28 42.89
N ILE A 5 3.24 -13.91 42.13
CA ILE A 5 3.16 -13.02 41.01
C ILE A 5 2.67 -13.80 39.80
N ALA A 6 1.46 -13.53 39.36
CA ALA A 6 0.93 -14.05 38.12
C ALA A 6 1.59 -13.36 36.93
N LYS A 7 2.37 -14.12 36.13
CA LYS A 7 2.88 -13.69 34.84
C LYS A 7 1.73 -13.70 33.83
N SER A 8 1.19 -12.53 33.51
CA SER A 8 0.32 -12.36 32.34
C SER A 8 1.20 -12.31 31.08
N LEU A 9 1.23 -13.39 30.32
CA LEU A 9 1.75 -13.37 28.94
C LEU A 9 0.85 -12.48 28.08
N ARG A 10 1.35 -11.34 27.69
CA ARG A 10 0.74 -10.48 26.66
C ARG A 10 1.20 -10.95 25.29
N LEU A 11 0.37 -11.74 24.61
CA LEU A 11 0.41 -11.89 23.16
C LEU A 11 -0.33 -10.69 22.55
N GLY A 12 0.41 -9.71 22.12
CA GLY A 12 -0.15 -8.56 21.45
C GLY A 12 0.88 -7.94 20.54
N ALA A 13 0.86 -8.26 19.26
CA ALA A 13 1.40 -7.45 18.17
C ALA A 13 1.48 -8.25 16.85
N LEU A 14 0.37 -8.77 16.37
CA LEU A 14 0.36 -9.47 15.07
C LEU A 14 -0.60 -8.82 14.04
N GLY A 15 -1.06 -7.60 14.29
CA GLY A 15 -2.06 -6.95 13.48
C GLY A 15 -1.59 -5.78 12.59
N LEU A 16 -0.31 -5.45 12.58
CA LEU A 16 0.17 -4.20 11.92
C LEU A 16 0.87 -4.43 10.56
N PHE A 17 0.81 -5.64 10.01
CA PHE A 17 1.76 -6.06 8.99
C PHE A 17 1.37 -5.81 7.53
N ALA A 18 0.10 -5.67 7.21
CA ALA A 18 -0.30 -5.52 5.81
C ALA A 18 -0.22 -4.07 5.28
N ALA A 19 -0.22 -3.09 6.18
CA ALA A 19 -0.33 -1.69 5.79
C ALA A 19 0.99 -0.97 5.47
N ALA A 20 2.13 -1.52 5.92
CA ALA A 20 3.42 -0.85 5.75
C ALA A 20 4.23 -1.37 4.57
N LEU A 21 3.83 -2.48 3.97
CA LEU A 21 4.59 -3.13 2.90
C LEU A 21 4.08 -2.82 1.49
N LEU A 22 2.90 -2.23 1.38
CA LEU A 22 2.33 -1.93 0.08
C LEU A 22 2.12 -0.41 0.01
N GLY A 23 2.70 0.26 -0.94
CA GLY A 23 2.33 1.61 -1.34
C GLY A 23 0.92 1.66 -1.96
N GLY A 24 0.05 0.73 -1.55
CA GLY A 24 -1.36 0.62 -1.88
C GLY A 24 -2.22 0.82 -0.63
N PRO A 25 -3.55 0.76 -0.75
CA PRO A 25 -4.47 1.05 0.34
C PRO A 25 -4.13 0.26 1.60
N ALA A 26 -3.94 0.98 2.70
CA ALA A 26 -3.55 0.44 3.98
C ALA A 26 -4.61 -0.52 4.52
N LEU A 27 -4.36 -1.83 4.48
CA LEU A 27 -5.21 -2.81 5.12
C LEU A 27 -5.03 -2.70 6.65
N ALA A 28 -5.87 -1.90 7.30
CA ALA A 28 -5.91 -1.80 8.75
C ALA A 28 -6.55 -3.08 9.32
N ASP A 29 -5.76 -4.00 9.84
CA ASP A 29 -6.24 -5.19 10.52
C ASP A 29 -6.24 -4.99 12.04
N GLY A 30 -7.39 -4.66 12.59
CA GLY A 30 -7.66 -4.69 14.03
C GLY A 30 -8.13 -6.08 14.44
N MET A 31 -7.25 -7.00 14.89
CA MET A 31 -7.68 -8.26 15.47
C MET A 31 -8.22 -8.07 16.90
N PRO A 32 -9.41 -8.60 17.22
CA PRO A 32 -9.94 -8.58 18.57
C PRO A 32 -9.17 -9.53 19.50
N LYS A 33 -8.88 -9.07 20.72
CA LYS A 33 -8.28 -9.86 21.79
C LYS A 33 -9.10 -11.12 22.11
N ARG A 34 -8.54 -12.30 21.97
CA ARG A 34 -9.18 -13.54 22.45
C ARG A 34 -9.14 -13.63 23.96
N GLY A 35 -10.30 -13.46 24.60
CA GLY A 35 -10.56 -13.97 25.94
C GLY A 35 -10.79 -15.49 25.90
N ALA A 36 -10.32 -16.23 26.90
CA ALA A 36 -10.51 -17.65 27.03
C ALA A 36 -12.03 -17.97 27.12
N VAL A 37 -12.57 -18.76 26.19
CA VAL A 37 -13.97 -19.17 26.17
C VAL A 37 -14.09 -20.64 26.55
N LYS A 38 -14.92 -20.92 27.56
CA LYS A 38 -15.47 -22.23 27.88
C LYS A 38 -16.29 -22.74 26.67
N LYS A 39 -16.03 -23.99 26.28
CA LYS A 39 -16.78 -24.70 25.24
C LYS A 39 -18.26 -24.81 25.64
N THR A 40 -19.12 -24.04 25.00
CA THR A 40 -20.56 -24.27 24.93
C THR A 40 -20.88 -24.28 23.44
N GLU A 41 -21.51 -25.35 22.95
CA GLU A 41 -22.03 -25.42 21.57
C GLU A 41 -23.12 -24.36 21.44
N THR A 42 -22.80 -23.30 20.69
CA THR A 42 -23.76 -22.27 20.31
C THR A 42 -23.82 -22.21 18.78
N THR A 43 -25.04 -22.18 18.28
CA THR A 43 -25.41 -21.81 16.92
C THR A 43 -24.48 -20.68 16.41
N PRO A 44 -23.93 -20.75 15.19
CA PRO A 44 -23.02 -19.69 14.71
C PRO A 44 -23.77 -18.36 14.70
N GLU A 45 -23.43 -17.46 15.62
CA GLU A 45 -23.88 -16.08 15.50
C GLU A 45 -23.43 -15.50 14.18
N PRO A 46 -24.26 -14.68 13.49
CA PRO A 46 -23.83 -13.98 12.30
C PRO A 46 -22.56 -13.19 12.66
N ARG A 47 -21.46 -13.47 11.95
CA ARG A 47 -20.17 -12.83 12.21
C ARG A 47 -20.34 -11.35 11.96
N ALA A 48 -20.32 -10.55 13.02
CA ALA A 48 -20.35 -9.09 12.90
C ALA A 48 -19.18 -8.63 12.01
N CYS A 49 -19.48 -7.77 11.03
CA CYS A 49 -18.45 -7.12 10.25
C CYS A 49 -17.72 -6.10 11.13
N THR A 50 -16.42 -5.99 10.96
CA THR A 50 -15.61 -4.93 11.55
C THR A 50 -15.41 -3.82 10.53
N LEU A 51 -15.52 -2.58 10.97
CA LEU A 51 -15.25 -1.38 10.17
C LEU A 51 -14.02 -0.69 10.74
N SER A 52 -13.19 -0.17 9.89
CA SER A 52 -12.06 0.69 10.23
C SER A 52 -11.94 1.86 9.28
N ALA A 53 -11.29 2.91 9.72
CA ALA A 53 -10.99 4.09 8.93
C ALA A 53 -9.59 4.59 9.25
N ASN A 54 -8.96 5.27 8.30
CA ASN A 54 -7.69 5.91 8.54
C ASN A 54 -7.59 7.23 7.77
N VAL A 55 -6.72 8.10 8.28
CA VAL A 55 -6.29 9.31 7.60
C VAL A 55 -4.79 9.48 7.81
N ALA A 56 -4.09 9.97 6.80
CA ALA A 56 -2.66 10.22 6.86
C ALA A 56 -2.30 11.54 6.18
N LEU A 57 -1.24 12.15 6.69
CA LEU A 57 -0.54 13.28 6.06
C LEU A 57 0.87 12.80 5.76
N ALA A 58 1.25 12.83 4.50
CA ALA A 58 2.58 12.45 4.04
C ALA A 58 3.29 13.67 3.46
N THR A 59 4.62 13.70 3.59
CA THR A 59 5.42 14.72 2.90
C THR A 59 5.40 14.51 1.40
N GLU A 60 5.09 13.28 0.95
CA GLU A 60 4.99 12.90 -0.44
C GLU A 60 4.24 11.57 -0.57
N TYR A 61 3.52 11.34 -1.66
CA TYR A 61 2.94 10.05 -1.99
C TYR A 61 3.79 9.33 -3.03
N ILE A 62 4.37 8.20 -2.64
CA ILE A 62 5.16 7.33 -3.53
C ILE A 62 4.37 6.06 -3.82
N PHE A 63 4.18 5.75 -5.11
CA PHE A 63 3.63 4.49 -5.58
C PHE A 63 4.64 3.76 -6.46
N ARG A 64 5.10 2.60 -6.02
CA ARG A 64 6.10 1.76 -6.71
C ARG A 64 7.35 2.54 -7.16
N GLY A 65 7.82 3.46 -6.30
CA GLY A 65 9.00 4.27 -6.54
C GLY A 65 8.74 5.62 -7.22
N PHE A 66 7.55 5.87 -7.76
CA PHE A 66 7.19 7.13 -8.41
C PHE A 66 6.45 8.07 -7.47
N SER A 67 6.83 9.34 -7.48
CA SER A 67 6.07 10.41 -6.85
C SER A 67 4.72 10.61 -7.53
N GLN A 68 3.67 10.63 -6.75
CA GLN A 68 2.31 10.90 -7.21
C GLN A 68 1.87 12.34 -6.90
N THR A 69 2.72 13.11 -6.23
CA THR A 69 2.42 14.47 -5.76
C THR A 69 3.49 15.48 -6.13
N ALA A 70 4.25 15.22 -7.21
CA ALA A 70 5.31 16.12 -7.69
C ALA A 70 6.23 16.59 -6.54
N GLU A 71 6.68 15.62 -5.69
CA GLU A 71 7.50 15.86 -4.48
C GLU A 71 6.81 16.73 -3.42
N GLY A 72 5.51 16.94 -3.54
CA GLY A 72 4.69 17.71 -2.63
C GLY A 72 3.92 16.86 -1.62
N PRO A 73 3.28 17.51 -0.62
CA PRO A 73 2.56 16.80 0.43
C PRO A 73 1.27 16.15 -0.08
N ALA A 74 0.91 15.04 0.55
CA ALA A 74 -0.33 14.30 0.30
C ALA A 74 -1.20 14.22 1.55
N ILE A 75 -2.53 14.29 1.34
CA ILE A 75 -3.52 13.82 2.28
C ILE A 75 -4.13 12.53 1.76
N GLN A 76 -4.17 11.51 2.61
CA GLN A 76 -4.62 10.15 2.26
C GLN A 76 -5.60 9.63 3.28
N GLY A 77 -6.48 8.71 2.90
CA GLY A 77 -7.38 8.08 3.84
C GLY A 77 -8.23 7.00 3.22
N GLY A 78 -8.85 6.18 4.07
CA GLY A 78 -9.66 5.08 3.59
C GLY A 78 -10.60 4.53 4.63
N PHE A 79 -11.52 3.70 4.14
CA PHE A 79 -12.49 2.95 4.92
C PHE A 79 -12.44 1.48 4.52
N ASP A 80 -12.43 0.61 5.51
CA ASP A 80 -12.41 -0.83 5.31
C ASP A 80 -13.55 -1.52 6.04
N ALA A 81 -14.07 -2.58 5.44
CA ALA A 81 -15.01 -3.50 6.05
C ALA A 81 -14.46 -4.92 5.94
N THR A 82 -14.45 -5.67 7.03
CA THR A 82 -14.05 -7.09 7.05
C THR A 82 -15.17 -7.93 7.64
N CYS A 83 -15.68 -8.90 6.88
CA CYS A 83 -16.77 -9.82 7.23
C CYS A 83 -16.26 -11.27 7.11
N GLY A 84 -15.74 -11.80 8.20
CA GLY A 84 -15.14 -13.13 8.18
C GLY A 84 -13.85 -13.18 7.38
N ARG A 85 -13.85 -13.83 6.21
CA ARG A 85 -12.71 -13.87 5.29
C ARG A 85 -12.80 -12.81 4.19
N PHE A 86 -14.00 -12.30 3.92
CA PHE A 86 -14.22 -11.27 2.92
C PHE A 86 -13.84 -9.90 3.47
N TYR A 87 -13.19 -9.09 2.65
CA TYR A 87 -12.97 -7.67 2.90
C TYR A 87 -13.29 -6.84 1.67
N ALA A 88 -13.68 -5.60 1.90
CA ALA A 88 -13.80 -4.58 0.88
C ALA A 88 -13.48 -3.21 1.48
N GLY A 89 -13.02 -2.30 0.65
CA GLY A 89 -12.71 -0.95 1.10
C GLY A 89 -12.60 0.04 -0.03
N VAL A 90 -12.38 1.28 0.39
CA VAL A 90 -12.05 2.41 -0.48
C VAL A 90 -10.88 3.16 0.13
N TRP A 91 -9.98 3.63 -0.70
CA TRP A 91 -8.88 4.51 -0.30
C TRP A 91 -8.77 5.65 -1.29
N ALA A 92 -8.29 6.80 -0.84
CA ALA A 92 -8.05 7.95 -1.68
C ALA A 92 -6.82 8.72 -1.25
N SER A 93 -6.21 9.41 -2.21
CA SER A 93 -5.09 10.33 -2.01
C SER A 93 -5.24 11.57 -2.89
N SER A 94 -4.77 12.70 -2.39
CA SER A 94 -4.47 13.81 -3.27
C SER A 94 -3.31 13.45 -4.20
N LEU A 95 -3.34 13.97 -5.42
CA LEU A 95 -2.30 13.84 -6.45
C LEU A 95 -1.87 15.21 -6.94
N ASP A 96 -0.71 15.27 -7.55
CA ASP A 96 -0.25 16.37 -8.39
C ASP A 96 0.55 15.79 -9.57
N TRP A 97 -0.14 15.49 -10.66
CA TRP A 97 0.48 15.01 -11.90
C TRP A 97 0.83 16.17 -12.86
N GLY A 98 0.72 17.40 -12.35
CA GLY A 98 1.01 18.61 -13.10
C GLY A 98 -0.14 19.11 -13.96
N VAL A 99 0.15 20.16 -14.69
CA VAL A 99 -0.80 20.86 -15.56
C VAL A 99 -0.36 20.68 -17.02
N VAL A 100 -1.30 20.35 -17.87
CA VAL A 100 -1.09 20.28 -19.33
C VAL A 100 -1.74 21.48 -20.00
N GLU A 101 -0.98 22.28 -20.70
CA GLU A 101 -1.55 23.34 -21.53
C GLU A 101 -2.24 22.73 -22.77
N ARG A 102 -3.57 22.87 -22.79
CA ARG A 102 -4.39 22.36 -23.89
C ARG A 102 -5.14 23.50 -24.57
N ARG A 103 -4.78 23.82 -25.82
CA ARG A 103 -5.42 24.90 -26.62
C ARG A 103 -5.50 26.25 -25.91
N GLY A 104 -4.47 26.60 -25.13
CA GLY A 104 -4.43 27.82 -24.35
C GLY A 104 -5.25 27.79 -23.06
N VAL A 105 -5.64 26.59 -22.59
CA VAL A 105 -6.27 26.37 -21.29
C VAL A 105 -5.38 25.39 -20.51
N ASP A 106 -5.01 25.77 -19.29
CA ASP A 106 -4.33 24.88 -18.36
C ASP A 106 -5.34 23.83 -17.87
N ASP A 107 -5.04 22.55 -18.09
CA ASP A 107 -5.85 21.43 -17.63
C ASP A 107 -5.01 20.52 -16.71
N THR A 108 -5.59 20.07 -15.61
CA THR A 108 -4.89 19.24 -14.63
C THR A 108 -5.00 17.77 -15.00
N TRP A 109 -3.87 17.04 -15.04
CA TRP A 109 -3.88 15.63 -15.41
C TRP A 109 -4.67 14.78 -14.42
N ALA A 110 -4.34 14.85 -13.14
CA ALA A 110 -5.11 14.28 -12.05
C ALA A 110 -4.72 14.96 -10.74
N TYR A 111 -5.68 15.13 -9.86
CA TYR A 111 -5.45 15.68 -8.52
C TYR A 111 -5.97 14.78 -7.40
N MET A 112 -6.59 13.65 -7.76
CA MET A 112 -7.10 12.66 -6.81
C MET A 112 -7.04 11.25 -7.39
N GLU A 113 -6.58 10.31 -6.57
CA GLU A 113 -6.72 8.88 -6.78
C GLU A 113 -7.81 8.34 -5.85
N LEU A 114 -8.62 7.44 -6.36
CA LEU A 114 -9.65 6.70 -5.62
C LEU A 114 -9.54 5.22 -5.97
N ASP A 115 -9.19 4.41 -4.99
CA ASP A 115 -9.13 2.97 -5.12
C ASP A 115 -10.34 2.32 -4.50
N VAL A 116 -10.93 1.38 -5.22
CA VAL A 116 -11.97 0.49 -4.72
C VAL A 116 -11.45 -0.94 -4.78
N TYR A 117 -11.48 -1.63 -3.65
CA TYR A 117 -10.91 -2.95 -3.58
C TYR A 117 -11.78 -3.93 -2.79
N ALA A 118 -11.65 -5.20 -3.13
CA ALA A 118 -12.28 -6.28 -2.40
C ALA A 118 -11.45 -7.57 -2.52
N GLY A 119 -11.63 -8.49 -1.57
CA GLY A 119 -10.90 -9.75 -1.62
C GLY A 119 -11.28 -10.69 -0.50
N PHE A 120 -10.51 -11.76 -0.45
CA PHE A 120 -10.60 -12.78 0.58
C PHE A 120 -9.23 -12.98 1.20
N LYS A 121 -9.20 -13.05 2.54
CA LYS A 121 -7.98 -13.31 3.30
C LYS A 121 -8.22 -14.41 4.34
N GLY A 122 -7.14 -15.09 4.70
CA GLY A 122 -7.24 -16.14 5.70
C GLY A 122 -5.87 -16.59 6.19
N LYS A 123 -5.87 -17.61 7.05
CA LYS A 123 -4.65 -18.20 7.59
C LYS A 123 -4.76 -19.72 7.58
N HIS A 124 -3.67 -20.38 7.17
CA HIS A 124 -3.51 -21.82 7.30
C HIS A 124 -2.18 -22.11 8.00
N GLY A 125 -2.26 -22.69 9.20
CA GLY A 125 -1.07 -22.85 10.07
C GLY A 125 -0.42 -21.49 10.40
N HIS A 126 0.84 -21.31 10.01
CA HIS A 126 1.61 -20.08 10.21
C HIS A 126 1.57 -19.14 9.01
N VAL A 127 1.00 -19.59 7.88
CA VAL A 127 0.95 -18.82 6.64
C VAL A 127 -0.40 -18.13 6.50
N ALA A 128 -0.38 -16.81 6.37
CA ALA A 128 -1.52 -16.00 5.95
C ALA A 128 -1.54 -15.91 4.42
N TRP A 129 -2.73 -15.80 3.85
CA TRP A 129 -2.95 -15.62 2.42
C TRP A 129 -3.99 -14.53 2.17
N ASP A 130 -3.85 -13.84 1.05
CA ASP A 130 -4.73 -12.78 0.59
C ASP A 130 -4.87 -12.89 -0.94
N VAL A 131 -6.11 -12.83 -1.44
CA VAL A 131 -6.42 -12.71 -2.87
C VAL A 131 -7.45 -11.62 -3.04
N GLY A 132 -7.25 -10.73 -3.99
CA GLY A 132 -8.13 -9.58 -4.16
C GLY A 132 -8.02 -8.92 -5.51
N VAL A 133 -8.88 -7.94 -5.70
CA VAL A 133 -8.91 -7.07 -6.87
C VAL A 133 -8.91 -5.62 -6.38
N ILE A 134 -8.22 -4.77 -7.13
CA ILE A 134 -8.14 -3.33 -6.89
C ILE A 134 -8.47 -2.64 -8.22
N TYR A 135 -9.37 -1.68 -8.16
CA TYR A 135 -9.65 -0.74 -9.25
C TYR A 135 -9.12 0.63 -8.86
N TYR A 136 -8.18 1.12 -9.64
CA TYR A 136 -7.59 2.45 -9.51
C TYR A 136 -8.36 3.42 -10.40
N ALA A 137 -8.95 4.44 -9.80
CA ALA A 137 -9.71 5.47 -10.48
C ALA A 137 -9.09 6.85 -10.24
N TYR A 138 -9.11 7.67 -11.26
CA TYR A 138 -8.60 9.05 -11.21
C TYR A 138 -9.71 10.02 -11.61
N PRO A 139 -10.65 10.33 -10.68
CA PRO A 139 -11.78 11.21 -10.95
C PRO A 139 -11.30 12.56 -11.47
N ASN A 140 -11.93 13.01 -12.55
CA ASN A 140 -11.61 14.25 -13.26
C ASN A 140 -10.18 14.30 -13.87
N SER A 141 -9.54 13.13 -14.05
CA SER A 141 -8.36 13.12 -14.88
C SER A 141 -8.72 13.43 -16.32
N THR A 142 -7.97 14.30 -16.96
CA THR A 142 -8.04 14.43 -18.40
C THR A 142 -7.38 13.22 -19.04
N ARG A 143 -7.97 12.73 -20.12
CA ARG A 143 -7.34 11.70 -20.93
C ARG A 143 -6.03 12.25 -21.46
N ASN A 144 -4.93 11.58 -21.17
CA ASN A 144 -3.59 12.03 -21.51
C ASN A 144 -3.35 11.97 -23.00
N ASP A 145 -2.91 13.07 -23.59
CA ASP A 145 -2.40 13.14 -24.96
C ASP A 145 -0.88 13.06 -24.87
N PHE A 146 -0.29 11.85 -24.92
CA PHE A 146 1.16 11.72 -25.02
C PHE A 146 1.64 12.06 -26.44
N GLY A 147 2.06 13.31 -26.66
CA GLY A 147 2.99 13.71 -27.71
C GLY A 147 2.49 13.74 -29.17
N THR A 148 1.38 13.13 -29.51
CA THR A 148 0.73 13.25 -30.83
C THR A 148 -0.75 13.50 -30.63
N PHE A 149 -1.30 14.46 -31.34
CA PHE A 149 -2.57 15.15 -31.10
C PHE A 149 -3.85 14.31 -31.11
N ASP A 150 -3.79 12.97 -31.13
CA ASP A 150 -4.96 12.11 -31.35
C ASP A 150 -5.06 10.87 -30.42
N GLU A 151 -4.05 10.56 -29.62
CA GLU A 151 -4.09 9.39 -28.73
C GLU A 151 -4.46 9.79 -27.30
N ARG A 152 -5.62 9.31 -26.84
CA ARG A 152 -6.14 9.52 -25.49
C ARG A 152 -6.09 8.20 -24.74
N PHE A 153 -5.24 8.14 -23.71
CA PHE A 153 -5.10 6.95 -22.87
C PHE A 153 -5.91 7.08 -21.59
N ARG A 154 -6.47 5.96 -21.14
CA ARG A 154 -7.10 5.86 -19.83
C ARG A 154 -6.05 5.73 -18.75
N ASN A 155 -6.26 6.43 -17.64
CA ASN A 155 -5.43 6.30 -16.45
C ASN A 155 -5.93 5.19 -15.53
N GLU A 156 -7.24 4.91 -15.57
CA GLU A 156 -7.89 3.92 -14.74
C GLU A 156 -7.52 2.51 -15.17
N TYR A 157 -7.22 1.66 -14.19
CA TYR A 157 -6.88 0.26 -14.44
C TYR A 157 -7.29 -0.64 -13.27
N VAL A 158 -7.21 -1.94 -13.51
CA VAL A 158 -7.54 -3.00 -12.53
C VAL A 158 -6.31 -3.85 -12.27
N GLU A 159 -6.09 -4.20 -11.02
CA GLU A 159 -5.13 -5.24 -10.62
C GLU A 159 -5.82 -6.38 -9.87
N VAL A 160 -5.42 -7.59 -10.18
CA VAL A 160 -5.66 -8.76 -9.34
C VAL A 160 -4.41 -9.02 -8.53
N LYS A 161 -4.55 -9.32 -7.23
CA LYS A 161 -3.41 -9.63 -6.37
C LYS A 161 -3.56 -10.99 -5.70
N ALA A 162 -2.41 -11.61 -5.44
CA ALA A 162 -2.30 -12.80 -4.60
C ALA A 162 -1.06 -12.68 -3.71
N GLY A 163 -1.22 -12.85 -2.41
CA GLY A 163 -0.16 -12.70 -1.43
C GLY A 163 -0.11 -13.81 -0.41
N LEU A 164 1.09 -14.09 0.08
CA LEU A 164 1.38 -14.98 1.19
C LEU A 164 2.30 -14.26 2.19
N SER A 165 2.06 -14.48 3.48
CA SER A 165 2.95 -13.94 4.52
C SER A 165 3.01 -14.86 5.73
N GLY A 166 4.07 -14.74 6.53
CA GLY A 166 4.20 -15.52 7.74
C GLY A 166 5.34 -15.04 8.63
N GLU A 167 5.26 -15.37 9.90
CA GLU A 167 6.34 -15.16 10.84
C GLU A 167 7.47 -16.16 10.55
N VAL A 168 8.66 -15.65 10.22
CA VAL A 168 9.85 -16.44 9.87
C VAL A 168 10.80 -16.61 11.06
N TRP A 169 10.73 -15.68 12.03
CA TRP A 169 11.33 -15.77 13.37
C TRP A 169 10.54 -14.84 14.30
N LYS A 170 10.89 -14.85 15.56
CA LYS A 170 10.17 -14.08 16.59
C LYS A 170 10.04 -12.61 16.22
N ASP A 171 8.80 -12.14 16.12
CA ASP A 171 8.42 -10.77 15.80
C ASP A 171 8.89 -10.31 14.38
N GLY A 172 9.39 -11.24 13.55
CA GLY A 172 9.83 -11.00 12.17
C GLY A 172 8.94 -11.66 11.14
N THR A 173 8.37 -10.91 10.22
CA THR A 173 7.45 -11.40 9.17
C THR A 173 8.04 -11.14 7.80
N LEU A 174 7.90 -12.15 6.92
CA LEU A 174 8.17 -12.06 5.50
C LEU A 174 6.85 -12.17 4.74
N GLY A 175 6.70 -11.38 3.68
CA GLY A 175 5.55 -11.44 2.77
C GLY A 175 5.99 -11.39 1.32
N VAL A 176 5.20 -12.05 0.47
CA VAL A 176 5.36 -12.02 -0.99
C VAL A 176 3.99 -11.76 -1.60
N THR A 177 3.89 -10.82 -2.52
CA THR A 177 2.65 -10.51 -3.24
C THR A 177 2.93 -10.37 -4.73
N VAL A 178 2.07 -10.96 -5.54
CA VAL A 178 2.07 -10.80 -7.00
C VAL A 178 0.82 -10.01 -7.37
N PHE A 179 0.98 -9.05 -8.26
CA PHE A 179 -0.09 -8.29 -8.89
C PHE A 179 -0.06 -8.52 -10.40
N PHE A 180 -1.23 -8.52 -11.00
CA PHE A 180 -1.41 -8.60 -12.44
C PHE A 180 -2.46 -7.60 -12.90
N SER A 181 -2.12 -6.77 -13.87
CA SER A 181 -3.05 -5.92 -14.61
C SER A 181 -3.12 -6.38 -16.06
N PRO A 182 -4.30 -6.65 -16.62
CA PRO A 182 -4.43 -7.01 -18.03
C PRO A 182 -4.27 -5.80 -18.97
N ASP A 183 -4.46 -4.61 -18.44
CA ASP A 183 -4.26 -3.34 -19.14
C ASP A 183 -3.93 -2.27 -18.08
N TYR A 184 -2.63 -2.04 -17.91
CA TYR A 184 -2.09 -1.17 -16.87
C TYR A 184 -2.29 0.30 -17.24
N GLN A 185 -1.96 1.19 -16.31
CA GLN A 185 -2.06 2.64 -16.47
C GLN A 185 -1.54 3.12 -17.84
N TYR A 186 -2.21 4.09 -18.46
CA TYR A 186 -1.92 4.61 -19.81
C TYR A 186 -2.14 3.60 -20.94
N GLU A 187 -2.96 2.56 -20.74
CA GLU A 187 -3.21 1.50 -21.72
C GLU A 187 -1.89 0.87 -22.21
N THR A 188 -1.03 0.50 -21.24
CA THR A 188 0.30 -0.06 -21.51
C THR A 188 0.33 -1.58 -21.57
N GLY A 189 -0.86 -2.21 -21.73
CA GLY A 189 -0.98 -3.65 -21.84
C GLY A 189 -0.82 -4.39 -20.51
N ASP A 190 -0.50 -5.67 -20.58
CA ASP A 190 -0.38 -6.51 -19.41
C ASP A 190 0.91 -6.24 -18.62
N VAL A 191 0.74 -6.06 -17.32
CA VAL A 191 1.83 -5.77 -16.39
C VAL A 191 1.77 -6.69 -15.18
N TRP A 192 2.91 -7.20 -14.80
CA TRP A 192 3.12 -7.98 -13.59
C TRP A 192 3.96 -7.20 -12.60
N THR A 193 3.65 -7.36 -11.32
CA THR A 193 4.46 -6.82 -10.23
C THR A 193 4.65 -7.90 -9.17
N LEU A 194 5.89 -8.10 -8.76
CA LEU A 194 6.25 -8.97 -7.63
C LEU A 194 6.81 -8.09 -6.52
N GLU A 195 6.26 -8.19 -5.32
CA GLU A 195 6.76 -7.54 -4.13
C GLU A 195 7.17 -8.55 -3.06
N VAL A 196 8.33 -8.34 -2.48
CA VAL A 196 8.82 -9.07 -1.31
C VAL A 196 9.07 -8.08 -0.20
N GLY A 197 8.37 -8.26 0.91
CA GLY A 197 8.45 -7.36 2.04
C GLY A 197 8.83 -8.08 3.32
N PHE A 198 9.60 -7.39 4.14
CA PHE A 198 10.03 -7.83 5.46
C PHE A 198 9.68 -6.78 6.50
N ALA A 199 9.34 -7.23 7.71
CA ALA A 199 9.21 -6.33 8.83
C ALA A 199 9.54 -7.03 10.15
N GLN A 200 10.15 -6.27 11.07
CA GLN A 200 10.57 -6.66 12.40
C GLN A 200 9.97 -5.72 13.43
N ALA A 201 9.05 -6.25 14.25
CA ALA A 201 8.60 -5.51 15.42
C ALA A 201 9.71 -5.50 16.49
N LEU A 202 9.94 -4.34 17.07
CA LEU A 202 10.92 -4.13 18.11
C LEU A 202 10.24 -3.97 19.49
N PRO A 203 10.96 -4.21 20.57
CA PRO A 203 10.42 -4.02 21.92
C PRO A 203 9.91 -2.60 22.13
N LYS A 204 8.74 -2.48 22.75
CA LYS A 204 8.18 -1.18 23.14
C LYS A 204 9.16 -0.40 24.02
N HIS A 205 9.44 0.85 23.67
CA HIS A 205 10.35 1.72 24.38
C HIS A 205 9.76 3.14 24.50
N TRP A 206 9.78 3.73 25.70
CA TRP A 206 9.21 5.05 26.01
C TRP A 206 7.81 5.31 25.47
N GLY A 207 6.95 4.29 25.48
CA GLY A 207 5.59 4.43 24.95
C GLY A 207 5.47 4.24 23.44
N LEU A 208 6.59 4.15 22.71
CA LEU A 208 6.62 3.91 21.28
C LEU A 208 6.67 2.41 20.98
N THR A 209 6.04 1.99 19.88
CA THR A 209 6.11 0.64 19.32
C THR A 209 6.80 0.69 17.97
N PRO A 210 8.16 0.58 17.93
CA PRO A 210 8.88 0.69 16.67
C PRO A 210 8.79 -0.61 15.86
N THR A 211 8.71 -0.47 14.53
CA THR A 211 8.79 -1.56 13.57
C THR A 211 9.74 -1.15 12.45
N LEU A 212 10.76 -1.95 12.21
CA LEU A 212 11.60 -1.82 11.02
C LEU A 212 10.96 -2.58 9.88
N SER A 213 10.99 -2.03 8.67
CA SER A 213 10.46 -2.72 7.49
C SER A 213 11.22 -2.33 6.22
N ALA A 214 11.24 -3.26 5.27
CA ALA A 214 11.79 -3.06 3.95
C ALA A 214 10.94 -3.80 2.92
N LEU A 215 10.94 -3.30 1.69
CA LEU A 215 10.27 -3.91 0.54
C LEU A 215 11.17 -3.78 -0.67
N VAL A 216 11.20 -4.83 -1.50
CA VAL A 216 11.72 -4.80 -2.87
C VAL A 216 10.59 -5.22 -3.79
N GLY A 217 10.34 -4.45 -4.83
CA GLY A 217 9.38 -4.74 -5.88
C GLY A 217 10.07 -4.79 -7.25
N GLN A 218 9.62 -5.71 -8.09
CA GLN A 218 9.97 -5.78 -9.50
C GLN A 218 8.69 -5.66 -10.29
N GLN A 219 8.64 -4.73 -11.22
CA GLN A 219 7.54 -4.58 -12.15
C GLN A 219 8.03 -4.80 -13.57
N TRP A 220 7.24 -5.49 -14.41
CA TRP A 220 7.55 -5.74 -15.82
C TRP A 220 6.27 -5.79 -16.66
N GLY A 221 6.37 -5.30 -17.88
CA GLY A 221 5.33 -5.34 -18.92
C GLY A 221 5.86 -5.93 -20.21
N ASN A 222 4.96 -6.42 -21.02
CA ASN A 222 5.31 -7.09 -22.29
C ASN A 222 5.10 -6.19 -23.52
N ASP A 223 4.57 -4.98 -23.35
CA ASP A 223 4.30 -4.03 -24.42
C ASP A 223 5.36 -2.93 -24.48
N GLY A 224 5.77 -2.55 -25.69
CA GLY A 224 6.65 -1.40 -25.90
C GLY A 224 6.08 -0.07 -25.37
N ALA A 225 4.76 0.03 -25.22
CA ALA A 225 4.12 1.17 -24.55
C ALA A 225 4.45 1.22 -23.06
N TYR A 226 4.56 0.07 -22.38
CA TYR A 226 5.01 -0.01 -21.00
C TYR A 226 6.46 0.51 -20.87
N ALA A 227 7.36 -0.01 -21.69
CA ALA A 227 8.75 0.43 -21.70
C ALA A 227 8.85 1.96 -21.90
N ALA A 228 8.13 2.49 -22.87
CA ALA A 228 8.21 3.92 -23.23
C ALA A 228 7.55 4.86 -22.19
N ARG A 229 6.48 4.41 -21.51
CA ARG A 229 5.63 5.27 -20.66
C ARG A 229 5.83 5.05 -19.17
N VAL A 230 6.36 3.90 -18.77
CA VAL A 230 6.47 3.53 -17.36
C VAL A 230 7.90 3.19 -16.95
N ALA A 231 8.66 2.48 -17.78
CA ALA A 231 9.94 1.90 -17.39
C ALA A 231 11.18 2.58 -18.02
N GLY A 232 11.04 3.78 -18.55
CA GLY A 232 12.20 4.55 -19.04
C GLY A 232 12.90 3.96 -20.25
N GLY A 233 12.21 3.16 -21.06
CA GLY A 233 12.75 2.45 -22.22
C GLY A 233 13.08 0.98 -21.97
N GLU A 234 12.95 0.51 -20.72
CA GLU A 234 13.22 -0.87 -20.33
C GLU A 234 11.92 -1.68 -20.19
N ASP A 235 11.98 -3.00 -20.32
CA ASP A 235 10.81 -3.86 -20.14
C ASP A 235 10.44 -4.07 -18.66
N SER A 236 11.30 -3.62 -17.74
CA SER A 236 11.10 -3.79 -16.29
C SER A 236 11.93 -2.81 -15.49
N TYR A 237 11.51 -2.58 -14.25
CA TYR A 237 12.31 -1.87 -13.27
C TYR A 237 12.12 -2.46 -11.86
N THR A 238 13.09 -2.19 -11.01
CA THR A 238 13.06 -2.52 -9.59
C THR A 238 12.85 -1.26 -8.78
N TYR A 239 12.05 -1.34 -7.74
CA TYR A 239 11.92 -0.31 -6.72
C TYR A 239 12.10 -0.92 -5.33
N TRP A 240 12.53 -0.12 -4.38
CA TRP A 240 12.67 -0.59 -3.01
C TRP A 240 12.47 0.54 -2.01
N ASN A 241 12.16 0.14 -0.80
CA ASN A 241 12.11 1.05 0.33
C ASN A 241 12.56 0.36 1.61
N ALA A 242 13.00 1.19 2.57
CA ALA A 242 13.27 0.74 3.92
C ALA A 242 12.96 1.88 4.91
N GLY A 243 12.42 1.53 6.07
CA GLY A 243 12.01 2.54 7.01
C GLY A 243 11.71 2.04 8.41
N VAL A 244 11.30 2.98 9.25
CA VAL A 244 10.84 2.72 10.62
C VAL A 244 9.48 3.35 10.82
N THR A 245 8.55 2.55 11.34
CA THR A 245 7.24 3.01 11.80
C THR A 245 7.25 3.07 13.32
N LEU A 246 6.86 4.20 13.89
CA LEU A 246 6.76 4.45 15.32
C LEU A 246 5.28 4.60 15.70
N GLY A 247 4.67 3.54 16.26
CA GLY A 247 3.32 3.61 16.81
C GLY A 247 3.31 4.28 18.19
N PHE A 248 2.33 5.14 18.44
CA PHE A 248 2.14 5.85 19.71
C PHE A 248 0.65 6.15 19.96
N LEU A 249 0.29 6.41 21.22
CA LEU A 249 -1.09 6.74 21.62
C LEU A 249 -2.15 5.76 21.06
N GLU A 250 -1.77 4.48 20.87
CA GLU A 250 -2.61 3.37 20.38
C GLU A 250 -3.13 3.48 18.94
N LYS A 251 -3.39 4.69 18.45
CA LYS A 251 -4.03 4.96 17.15
C LYS A 251 -3.18 5.77 16.18
N TRP A 252 -2.07 6.28 16.63
CA TRP A 252 -1.19 7.12 15.83
C TRP A 252 0.10 6.40 15.46
N SER A 253 0.61 6.70 14.29
CA SER A 253 1.97 6.30 13.89
C SER A 253 2.64 7.38 13.05
N ILE A 254 3.97 7.41 13.16
CA ILE A 254 4.84 8.12 12.22
C ILE A 254 5.66 7.07 11.50
N ASP A 255 5.68 7.11 10.19
CA ASP A 255 6.56 6.32 9.32
C ASP A 255 7.62 7.23 8.71
N LEU A 256 8.87 6.81 8.78
CA LEU A 256 10.02 7.47 8.17
C LEU A 256 10.68 6.47 7.23
N ARG A 257 10.67 6.75 5.94
CA ARG A 257 10.99 5.78 4.90
C ARG A 257 11.84 6.38 3.79
N TYR A 258 12.86 5.63 3.40
CA TYR A 258 13.66 5.90 2.22
C TYR A 258 13.14 5.07 1.06
N TRP A 259 13.07 5.67 -0.12
CA TRP A 259 12.66 5.06 -1.38
C TRP A 259 13.70 5.27 -2.45
N ASP A 260 13.78 4.31 -3.39
CA ASP A 260 14.66 4.39 -4.53
C ASP A 260 14.21 3.41 -5.63
N THR A 261 14.69 3.63 -6.86
CA THR A 261 14.41 2.77 -8.02
C THR A 261 15.68 2.45 -8.80
N SER A 262 15.59 1.47 -9.70
CA SER A 262 16.66 1.15 -10.65
C SER A 262 16.57 1.97 -11.95
N LEU A 263 15.60 2.87 -12.05
CA LEU A 263 15.42 3.70 -13.24
C LEU A 263 16.53 4.74 -13.38
N ASP A 264 16.82 5.13 -14.62
CA ASP A 264 17.84 6.13 -14.90
C ASP A 264 17.45 7.50 -14.33
N ARG A 265 18.40 8.21 -13.75
CA ARG A 265 18.17 9.55 -13.18
C ARG A 265 17.70 10.56 -14.21
N ASP A 266 18.18 10.47 -15.46
CA ASP A 266 17.75 11.38 -16.51
C ASP A 266 16.25 11.18 -16.83
N PHE A 267 15.75 9.94 -16.70
CA PHE A 267 14.33 9.64 -16.80
C PHE A 267 13.54 10.15 -15.57
N CYS A 268 14.06 9.92 -14.37
CA CYS A 268 13.43 10.30 -13.11
C CYS A 268 13.42 11.81 -12.84
N SER A 269 14.35 12.57 -13.37
CA SER A 269 14.46 14.02 -13.15
C SER A 269 13.56 14.87 -14.05
N GLY A 270 12.74 14.23 -14.90
CA GLY A 270 11.76 14.91 -15.74
C GLY A 270 10.56 15.44 -14.93
N PRO A 271 9.84 16.42 -15.47
CA PRO A 271 8.69 17.01 -14.78
C PRO A 271 7.51 16.04 -14.60
N THR A 272 7.54 14.91 -15.30
CA THR A 272 6.44 13.92 -15.31
C THR A 272 6.76 12.65 -14.52
N PHE A 273 8.04 12.28 -14.41
CA PHE A 273 8.48 11.05 -13.76
C PHE A 273 9.51 11.41 -12.69
N GLN A 274 9.05 11.40 -11.44
CA GLN A 274 9.89 11.68 -10.28
C GLN A 274 10.08 10.39 -9.51
N CYS A 275 11.18 9.69 -9.78
CA CYS A 275 11.49 8.37 -9.24
C CYS A 275 12.90 8.26 -8.66
N ASP A 276 13.54 9.40 -8.38
CA ASP A 276 14.83 9.47 -7.68
C ASP A 276 14.72 9.04 -6.22
N GLU A 277 15.87 8.81 -5.61
CA GLU A 277 15.98 8.51 -4.19
C GLU A 277 15.41 9.65 -3.32
N ARG A 278 14.61 9.27 -2.29
CA ARG A 278 13.96 10.24 -1.40
C ARG A 278 13.58 9.71 -0.03
N PHE A 279 13.41 10.64 0.90
CA PHE A 279 12.86 10.35 2.22
C PHE A 279 11.43 10.87 2.32
N VAL A 280 10.55 10.00 2.81
CA VAL A 280 9.14 10.32 3.04
C VAL A 280 8.81 10.14 4.52
N ALA A 281 8.12 11.12 5.10
CA ALA A 281 7.56 11.05 6.44
C ALA A 281 6.03 11.03 6.33
N THR A 282 5.39 10.10 7.04
CA THR A 282 3.93 9.97 7.06
C THR A 282 3.42 9.94 8.49
N LEU A 283 2.52 10.84 8.85
CA LEU A 283 1.75 10.80 10.09
C LEU A 283 0.38 10.19 9.81
N LYS A 284 0.04 9.10 10.50
CA LYS A 284 -1.22 8.37 10.29
C LYS A 284 -2.01 8.22 11.59
N PHE A 285 -3.32 8.37 11.48
CA PHE A 285 -4.31 8.02 12.50
C PHE A 285 -5.18 6.88 12.00
N THR A 286 -5.45 5.89 12.84
CA THR A 286 -6.32 4.74 12.54
C THR A 286 -7.41 4.64 13.61
N TYR A 287 -8.67 4.51 13.14
CA TYR A 287 -9.85 4.37 13.98
C TYR A 287 -10.43 2.96 13.95
#